data_02d21c06df6377fbdb66268496dfe891
#
_entry.id   02d21c06df6377fbdb66268496dfe891
#
_cell.length_a   1.000
_cell.length_b   1.000
_cell.length_c   1.000
_cell.angle_alpha   90.00
_cell.angle_beta   90.00
_cell.angle_gamma   90.00
#
_symmetry.space_group_name_H-M   'P 1'
#
loop_
_entity.id
_entity.type
_entity.pdbx_description
1 polymer ?
#
loop_
_entity_poly.entity_id
_entity_poly.type
_entity_poly.pdbx_seq_one_letter_code
_entity_poly.pdbx_strand_id
1 'polypeptide(L)'
;DVYKRQSLNRLQYSPVQNTQIMLIHRFYSYNYWAMFAHSFGEGSTTQNEQGYYIGMETSPFAYWKFFASFDLFSFPWKKYRVNKPSRGTDGLLQATFTPRSHLSMYLKYRYKRKERDWTGSKGTLTLPIFHHQLRYRLNYSLGDVLSSRTTLDYNHFHSQDRAANIGYQVTQMISSQLPWARLFADVQGSYFFTDDYDSRVYAC
;
A
#
# COMPACT_ATOMS: atom_id res chain seq x y z
N ASP A 1 14.08 14.32 -29.62
CA ASP A 1 13.88 12.94 -29.18
C ASP A 1 12.40 12.61 -29.13
N VAL A 2 11.86 12.10 -30.23
CA VAL A 2 10.42 11.79 -30.40
C VAL A 2 9.94 10.63 -29.50
N TYR A 3 10.84 9.86 -28.90
CA TYR A 3 10.54 8.61 -28.22
C TYR A 3 10.49 8.68 -26.69
N LYS A 4 10.90 9.79 -26.08
CA LYS A 4 10.87 9.96 -24.63
C LYS A 4 9.59 10.67 -24.21
N ARG A 5 8.50 9.93 -24.09
CA ARG A 5 7.19 10.50 -23.77
C ARG A 5 6.74 10.10 -22.38
N GLN A 6 6.16 11.06 -21.68
CA GLN A 6 5.38 10.83 -20.47
C GLN A 6 4.07 11.60 -20.54
N SER A 7 3.06 11.05 -19.90
CA SER A 7 1.80 11.74 -19.66
C SER A 7 1.27 11.32 -18.29
N LEU A 8 0.94 12.30 -17.49
CA LEU A 8 0.25 12.12 -16.20
C LEU A 8 -0.93 13.06 -16.17
N ASN A 9 -2.12 12.51 -16.26
CA ASN A 9 -3.36 13.26 -16.25
C ASN A 9 -4.10 12.94 -14.95
N ARG A 10 -4.56 13.96 -14.26
CA ARG A 10 -5.35 13.83 -13.02
C ARG A 10 -6.66 14.60 -13.18
N LEU A 11 -7.75 13.92 -12.88
CA LEU A 11 -9.08 14.51 -12.74
C LEU A 11 -9.54 14.29 -11.30
N GLN A 12 -9.99 15.35 -10.66
CA GLN A 12 -10.56 15.30 -9.32
C GLN A 12 -11.99 15.89 -9.39
N TYR A 13 -12.92 15.18 -8.78
CA TYR A 13 -14.33 15.55 -8.75
C TYR A 13 -14.90 15.34 -7.36
N SER A 14 -15.65 16.32 -6.86
CA SER A 14 -16.30 16.28 -5.55
C SER A 14 -17.81 16.41 -5.74
N PRO A 15 -18.54 15.29 -5.87
CA PRO A 15 -19.99 15.31 -6.13
C PRO A 15 -20.78 15.89 -4.95
N VAL A 16 -20.32 15.69 -3.72
CA VAL A 16 -20.89 16.22 -2.48
C VAL A 16 -19.77 16.64 -1.53
N GLN A 17 -20.08 17.44 -0.50
CA GLN A 17 -19.08 18.04 0.40
C GLN A 17 -18.09 17.06 1.02
N ASN A 18 -18.55 15.85 1.33
CA ASN A 18 -17.74 14.86 2.06
C ASN A 18 -17.27 13.71 1.16
N THR A 19 -17.29 13.88 -0.16
CA THR A 19 -16.89 12.83 -1.10
C THR A 19 -15.98 13.40 -2.16
N GLN A 20 -14.83 12.76 -2.35
CA GLN A 20 -13.88 13.08 -3.41
C GLN A 20 -13.60 11.85 -4.25
N ILE A 21 -13.60 12.01 -5.55
CA ILE A 21 -13.24 10.99 -6.53
C ILE A 21 -12.03 11.50 -7.30
N MET A 22 -11.02 10.67 -7.45
CA MET A 22 -9.80 10.99 -8.20
C MET A 22 -9.57 9.93 -9.27
N LEU A 23 -9.35 10.37 -10.49
CA LEU A 23 -8.95 9.55 -11.61
C LEU A 23 -7.56 9.98 -12.05
N ILE A 24 -6.67 9.01 -12.24
CA ILE A 24 -5.33 9.26 -12.78
C ILE A 24 -5.10 8.32 -13.95
N HIS A 25 -4.67 8.89 -15.06
CA HIS A 25 -4.10 8.16 -16.18
C HIS A 25 -2.61 8.47 -16.25
N ARG A 26 -1.79 7.44 -16.39
CA ARG A 26 -0.34 7.58 -16.52
C ARG A 26 0.19 6.77 -17.70
N PHE A 27 1.16 7.36 -18.37
CA PHE A 27 1.92 6.73 -19.44
C PHE A 27 3.38 7.19 -19.38
N TYR A 28 4.31 6.24 -19.23
CA TYR A 28 5.74 6.47 -19.23
C TYR A 28 6.40 5.52 -20.22
N SER A 29 7.03 6.08 -21.26
CA SER A 29 7.71 5.24 -22.27
C SER A 29 8.88 4.47 -21.63
N TYR A 30 9.25 3.33 -22.22
CA TYR A 30 10.32 2.48 -21.69
C TYR A 30 11.69 3.15 -21.68
N ASN A 31 11.94 4.12 -22.56
CA ASN A 31 13.17 4.88 -22.69
C ASN A 31 13.09 6.26 -22.03
N TYR A 32 12.02 6.57 -21.31
CA TYR A 32 11.93 7.78 -20.52
C TYR A 32 12.83 7.66 -19.29
N TRP A 33 13.73 8.62 -19.14
CA TRP A 33 14.66 8.66 -18.02
C TRP A 33 14.50 9.98 -17.26
N ALA A 34 14.12 9.88 -16.00
CA ALA A 34 14.01 11.01 -15.10
C ALA A 34 14.75 10.66 -13.79
N MET A 35 15.99 11.13 -13.66
CA MET A 35 16.91 10.74 -12.59
C MET A 35 16.40 11.06 -11.18
N PHE A 36 15.62 12.12 -11.04
CA PHE A 36 15.10 12.60 -9.74
C PHE A 36 13.58 12.67 -9.67
N ALA A 37 12.85 12.21 -10.69
CA ALA A 37 11.40 12.28 -10.69
C ALA A 37 10.80 10.99 -10.11
N HIS A 38 10.09 11.12 -9.02
CA HIS A 38 9.17 10.11 -8.51
C HIS A 38 7.74 10.50 -8.92
N SER A 39 7.31 10.04 -10.08
CA SER A 39 5.93 10.20 -10.51
C SER A 39 5.04 9.09 -9.93
N PHE A 40 3.73 9.35 -9.89
CA PHE A 40 2.76 8.35 -9.47
C PHE A 40 2.87 7.08 -10.33
N GLY A 41 3.17 5.96 -9.74
CA GLY A 41 3.35 4.68 -10.44
C GLY A 41 3.60 3.51 -9.50
N GLU A 42 3.58 2.32 -10.06
CA GLU A 42 3.87 1.06 -9.37
C GLU A 42 5.37 0.74 -9.35
N GLY A 43 6.09 1.17 -10.39
CA GLY A 43 7.53 0.95 -10.51
C GLY A 43 8.33 1.87 -9.57
N SER A 44 9.55 1.45 -9.22
CA SER A 44 10.50 2.28 -8.48
C SER A 44 11.09 3.41 -9.32
N THR A 45 10.95 3.33 -10.64
CA THR A 45 11.44 4.31 -11.61
C THR A 45 10.28 4.77 -12.49
N THR A 46 10.29 6.05 -12.87
CA THR A 46 9.28 6.65 -13.76
C THR A 46 9.57 6.27 -15.21
N GLN A 47 9.39 5.01 -15.58
CA GLN A 47 9.59 4.51 -16.94
C GLN A 47 8.83 3.20 -17.17
N ASN A 48 8.56 2.88 -18.45
CA ASN A 48 8.00 1.60 -18.86
C ASN A 48 6.71 1.23 -18.13
N GLU A 49 5.81 2.20 -17.92
CA GLU A 49 4.56 1.96 -17.19
C GLU A 49 3.42 2.74 -17.80
N GLN A 50 2.27 2.09 -17.89
CA GLN A 50 1.00 2.73 -18.20
C GLN A 50 -0.08 2.19 -17.27
N GLY A 51 -1.03 3.06 -16.88
CA GLY A 51 -2.07 2.64 -15.94
C GLY A 51 -3.17 3.64 -15.73
N TYR A 52 -4.23 3.13 -15.12
CA TYR A 52 -5.41 3.87 -14.71
C TYR A 52 -5.67 3.63 -13.23
N TYR A 53 -5.78 4.70 -12.50
CA TYR A 53 -6.11 4.67 -11.08
C TYR A 53 -7.42 5.38 -10.83
N ILE A 54 -8.27 4.79 -10.03
CA ILE A 54 -9.44 5.44 -9.44
C ILE A 54 -9.31 5.37 -7.91
N GLY A 55 -9.52 6.50 -7.24
CA GLY A 55 -9.59 6.59 -5.80
C GLY A 55 -10.86 7.34 -5.39
N MET A 56 -11.48 6.89 -4.32
CA MET A 56 -12.64 7.54 -3.73
C MET A 56 -12.43 7.65 -2.22
N GLU A 57 -12.63 8.84 -1.69
CA GLU A 57 -12.68 9.11 -0.26
C GLU A 57 -14.05 9.68 0.08
N THR A 58 -14.68 9.16 1.12
CA THR A 58 -16.00 9.62 1.55
C THR A 58 -16.17 9.52 3.06
N SER A 59 -16.94 10.47 3.64
CA SER A 59 -17.33 10.48 5.06
C SER A 59 -18.85 10.60 5.17
N PRO A 60 -19.61 9.52 4.84
CA PRO A 60 -21.06 9.57 4.77
C PRO A 60 -21.74 9.68 6.14
N PHE A 61 -21.06 9.26 7.20
CA PHE A 61 -21.55 9.26 8.57
C PHE A 61 -20.60 10.01 9.49
N ALA A 62 -21.11 10.56 10.59
CA ALA A 62 -20.26 11.14 11.63
C ALA A 62 -19.25 10.08 12.13
N TYR A 63 -18.00 10.51 12.33
CA TYR A 63 -16.88 9.70 12.81
C TYR A 63 -16.35 8.62 11.86
N TRP A 64 -16.96 8.39 10.70
CA TRP A 64 -16.53 7.42 9.72
C TRP A 64 -15.92 8.07 8.49
N LYS A 65 -14.76 7.57 8.10
CA LYS A 65 -14.10 7.92 6.85
C LYS A 65 -13.75 6.64 6.09
N PHE A 66 -14.18 6.55 4.85
CA PHE A 66 -13.90 5.43 3.96
C PHE A 66 -13.00 5.88 2.83
N PHE A 67 -12.04 5.05 2.51
CA PHE A 67 -11.21 5.21 1.33
C PHE A 67 -11.19 3.90 0.54
N ALA A 68 -11.43 4.00 -0.75
CA ALA A 68 -11.32 2.89 -1.68
C ALA A 68 -10.48 3.30 -2.88
N SER A 69 -9.59 2.45 -3.35
CA SER A 69 -8.88 2.70 -4.59
C SER A 69 -8.64 1.43 -5.38
N PHE A 70 -8.53 1.61 -6.69
CA PHE A 70 -8.24 0.54 -7.63
C PHE A 70 -7.28 1.04 -8.69
N ASP A 71 -6.19 0.33 -8.92
CA ASP A 71 -5.13 0.65 -9.86
C ASP A 71 -4.95 -0.51 -10.85
N LEU A 72 -5.02 -0.20 -12.12
CA LEU A 72 -4.70 -1.08 -13.22
C LEU A 72 -3.43 -0.59 -13.87
N PHE A 73 -2.41 -1.42 -13.91
CA PHE A 73 -1.13 -1.04 -14.51
C PHE A 73 -0.56 -2.14 -15.39
N SER A 74 0.22 -1.73 -16.36
CA SER A 74 0.96 -2.63 -17.22
C SER A 74 2.33 -2.05 -17.56
N PHE A 75 3.25 -2.95 -17.84
CA PHE A 75 4.61 -2.69 -18.25
C PHE A 75 4.77 -3.21 -19.69
N PRO A 76 4.73 -2.33 -20.69
CA PRO A 76 4.82 -2.73 -22.12
C PRO A 76 6.12 -3.40 -22.48
N TRP A 77 7.19 -3.16 -21.74
CA TRP A 77 8.52 -3.75 -21.93
C TRP A 77 8.93 -4.57 -20.72
N LYS A 78 9.94 -5.41 -20.89
CA LYS A 78 10.55 -6.18 -19.79
C LYS A 78 11.05 -5.28 -18.67
N LYS A 79 11.00 -5.79 -17.45
CA LYS A 79 11.50 -5.13 -16.25
C LYS A 79 12.26 -6.11 -15.36
N TYR A 80 12.83 -5.62 -14.27
CA TYR A 80 13.51 -6.46 -13.30
C TYR A 80 12.62 -7.63 -12.83
N ARG A 81 13.12 -8.86 -12.97
CA ARG A 81 12.44 -10.13 -12.68
C ARG A 81 11.21 -10.44 -13.53
N VAL A 82 11.04 -9.78 -14.69
CA VAL A 82 9.97 -10.11 -15.64
C VAL A 82 10.48 -9.85 -17.06
N ASN A 83 10.77 -10.92 -17.79
CA ASN A 83 11.42 -10.88 -19.11
C ASN A 83 10.43 -10.65 -20.28
N LYS A 84 9.17 -10.36 -20.00
CA LYS A 84 8.13 -10.07 -21.00
C LYS A 84 7.23 -8.94 -20.53
N PRO A 85 6.41 -8.34 -21.42
CA PRO A 85 5.35 -7.42 -21.02
C PRO A 85 4.49 -8.03 -19.92
N SER A 86 4.16 -7.25 -18.92
CA SER A 86 3.44 -7.72 -17.73
C SER A 86 2.39 -6.72 -17.28
N ARG A 87 1.43 -7.20 -16.50
CA ARG A 87 0.33 -6.40 -15.95
C ARG A 87 0.07 -6.71 -14.49
N GLY A 88 -0.62 -5.82 -13.84
CA GLY A 88 -1.05 -6.04 -12.47
C GLY A 88 -2.23 -5.18 -12.09
N THR A 89 -2.75 -5.48 -10.91
CA THR A 89 -3.84 -4.74 -10.26
C THR A 89 -3.52 -4.53 -8.80
N ASP A 90 -3.94 -3.39 -8.25
CA ASP A 90 -3.80 -3.07 -6.83
C ASP A 90 -5.12 -2.47 -6.34
N GLY A 91 -5.79 -3.12 -5.42
CA GLY A 91 -7.02 -2.67 -4.81
C GLY A 91 -6.79 -2.41 -3.31
N LEU A 92 -7.32 -1.30 -2.80
CA LEU A 92 -7.21 -0.93 -1.40
C LEU A 92 -8.56 -0.45 -0.88
N LEU A 93 -8.95 -0.96 0.27
CA LEU A 93 -10.12 -0.52 1.04
C LEU A 93 -9.66 -0.15 2.44
N GLN A 94 -10.10 0.99 2.93
CA GLN A 94 -9.81 1.45 4.28
C GLN A 94 -11.05 2.07 4.91
N ALA A 95 -11.36 1.66 6.13
CA ALA A 95 -12.36 2.28 6.96
C ALA A 95 -11.69 2.85 8.21
N THR A 96 -11.92 4.10 8.52
CA THR A 96 -11.41 4.79 9.70
C THR A 96 -12.59 5.24 10.55
N PHE A 97 -12.54 4.93 11.84
CA PHE A 97 -13.55 5.30 12.81
C PHE A 97 -12.92 6.11 13.94
N THR A 98 -13.39 7.35 14.12
CA THR A 98 -12.87 8.28 15.12
C THR A 98 -14.01 8.86 15.94
N PRO A 99 -14.59 8.06 16.88
CA PRO A 99 -15.75 8.49 17.67
C PRO A 99 -15.45 9.64 18.62
N ARG A 100 -14.18 9.76 19.04
CA ARG A 100 -13.68 10.82 19.93
C ARG A 100 -12.27 11.20 19.53
N SER A 101 -11.83 12.40 19.91
CA SER A 101 -10.49 12.90 19.61
C SER A 101 -9.35 12.01 20.15
N HIS A 102 -9.61 11.30 21.24
CA HIS A 102 -8.63 10.42 21.88
C HIS A 102 -8.71 8.95 21.44
N LEU A 103 -9.66 8.58 20.55
CA LEU A 103 -9.82 7.22 20.07
C LEU A 103 -9.96 7.19 18.57
N SER A 104 -9.05 6.51 17.91
CA SER A 104 -9.08 6.29 16.45
C SER A 104 -8.75 4.84 16.12
N MET A 105 -9.55 4.26 15.27
CA MET A 105 -9.35 2.90 14.76
C MET A 105 -9.37 2.94 13.24
N TYR A 106 -8.54 2.14 12.58
CA TYR A 106 -8.73 1.88 11.19
C TYR A 106 -8.49 0.41 10.82
N LEU A 107 -9.23 -0.03 9.85
CA LEU A 107 -9.08 -1.31 9.18
C LEU A 107 -8.72 -1.04 7.73
N LYS A 108 -7.65 -1.65 7.24
CA LYS A 108 -7.16 -1.52 5.87
C LYS A 108 -6.97 -2.90 5.27
N TYR A 109 -7.56 -3.12 4.12
CA TYR A 109 -7.37 -4.30 3.30
C TYR A 109 -6.78 -3.90 1.96
N ARG A 110 -5.72 -4.58 1.53
CA ARG A 110 -5.10 -4.39 0.21
C ARG A 110 -4.99 -5.73 -0.50
N TYR A 111 -5.44 -5.75 -1.71
CA TYR A 111 -5.26 -6.84 -2.66
C TYR A 111 -4.34 -6.39 -3.77
N LYS A 112 -3.28 -7.16 -4.05
CA LYS A 112 -2.35 -6.86 -5.12
C LYS A 112 -2.04 -8.10 -5.93
N ARG A 113 -2.23 -7.99 -7.24
CA ARG A 113 -1.85 -9.00 -8.21
C ARG A 113 -0.77 -8.43 -9.11
N LYS A 114 0.33 -9.18 -9.29
CA LYS A 114 1.41 -8.86 -10.22
C LYS A 114 1.86 -10.11 -10.94
N GLU A 115 2.65 -9.95 -11.99
CA GLU A 115 3.33 -11.03 -12.68
C GLU A 115 4.82 -11.00 -12.33
N ARG A 116 5.41 -12.20 -12.15
CA ARG A 116 6.81 -12.39 -11.83
C ARG A 116 7.34 -13.64 -12.55
N ASP A 117 8.58 -13.56 -13.03
CA ASP A 117 9.25 -14.71 -13.62
C ASP A 117 9.67 -15.69 -12.54
N TRP A 118 9.41 -16.94 -12.83
CA TRP A 118 9.83 -18.10 -12.06
C TRP A 118 10.74 -18.97 -12.93
N THR A 119 11.94 -19.27 -12.45
CA THR A 119 12.89 -20.14 -13.17
C THR A 119 12.85 -21.51 -12.54
N GLY A 120 12.27 -22.48 -13.24
CA GLY A 120 12.25 -23.89 -12.85
C GLY A 120 13.10 -24.74 -13.79
N SER A 121 13.11 -26.05 -13.57
CA SER A 121 13.86 -27.03 -14.37
C SER A 121 13.45 -27.06 -15.86
N LYS A 122 12.25 -26.58 -16.20
CA LYS A 122 11.69 -26.52 -17.57
C LYS A 122 11.80 -25.15 -18.22
N GLY A 123 12.54 -24.19 -17.63
CA GLY A 123 12.70 -22.84 -18.14
C GLY A 123 12.07 -21.77 -17.27
N THR A 124 12.00 -20.53 -17.80
CA THR A 124 11.42 -19.38 -17.10
C THR A 124 9.98 -19.17 -17.51
N LEU A 125 9.06 -19.27 -16.55
CA LEU A 125 7.64 -19.00 -16.71
C LEU A 125 7.25 -17.73 -15.95
N THR A 126 6.45 -16.86 -16.55
CA THR A 126 5.88 -15.70 -15.85
C THR A 126 4.54 -16.11 -15.26
N LEU A 127 4.45 -16.10 -13.93
CA LEU A 127 3.28 -16.51 -13.18
C LEU A 127 2.69 -15.34 -12.39
N PRO A 128 1.36 -15.32 -12.20
CA PRO A 128 0.73 -14.35 -11.33
C PRO A 128 1.05 -14.66 -9.87
N ILE A 129 1.32 -13.59 -9.11
CA ILE A 129 1.46 -13.60 -7.67
C ILE A 129 0.37 -12.73 -7.06
N PHE A 130 -0.14 -13.17 -5.92
CA PHE A 130 -1.24 -12.54 -5.21
C PHE A 130 -0.81 -12.19 -3.80
N HIS A 131 -1.03 -10.95 -3.39
CA HIS A 131 -0.79 -10.46 -2.04
C HIS A 131 -2.09 -9.95 -1.45
N HIS A 132 -2.45 -10.46 -0.30
CA HIS A 132 -3.52 -9.97 0.53
C HIS A 132 -2.91 -9.44 1.82
N GLN A 133 -3.21 -8.19 2.15
CA GLN A 133 -2.72 -7.55 3.36
C GLN A 133 -3.90 -6.99 4.14
N LEU A 134 -3.97 -7.34 5.40
CA LEU A 134 -4.94 -6.81 6.34
C LEU A 134 -4.20 -6.12 7.46
N ARG A 135 -4.53 -4.85 7.71
CA ARG A 135 -3.99 -4.08 8.84
C ARG A 135 -5.12 -3.52 9.67
N TYR A 136 -5.07 -3.79 10.95
CA TYR A 136 -5.89 -3.12 11.95
C TYR A 136 -4.99 -2.26 12.83
N ARG A 137 -5.42 -1.03 13.12
CA ARG A 137 -4.72 -0.15 14.05
C ARG A 137 -5.70 0.51 15.01
N LEU A 138 -5.36 0.47 16.28
CA LEU A 138 -6.04 1.17 17.36
C LEU A 138 -5.09 2.22 17.93
N ASN A 139 -5.50 3.48 17.91
CA ASN A 139 -4.80 4.54 18.63
C ASN A 139 -5.71 5.02 19.76
N TYR A 140 -5.15 5.10 20.95
CA TYR A 140 -5.82 5.62 22.12
C TYR A 140 -4.89 6.62 22.82
N SER A 141 -5.38 7.80 23.19
CA SER A 141 -4.63 8.79 23.95
C SER A 141 -5.38 9.17 25.23
N LEU A 142 -4.66 9.25 26.33
CA LEU A 142 -5.16 9.70 27.63
C LEU A 142 -4.60 11.10 27.89
N GLY A 143 -5.34 12.11 27.45
CA GLY A 143 -4.85 13.49 27.42
C GLY A 143 -3.60 13.63 26.56
N ASP A 144 -2.73 14.56 26.96
CA ASP A 144 -1.44 14.79 26.29
C ASP A 144 -0.29 13.98 26.93
N VAL A 145 -0.61 13.20 27.96
CA VAL A 145 0.41 12.52 28.80
C VAL A 145 0.74 11.13 28.28
N LEU A 146 -0.26 10.39 27.82
CA LEU A 146 -0.08 8.98 27.43
C LEU A 146 -0.80 8.70 26.13
N SER A 147 -0.11 8.08 25.19
CA SER A 147 -0.72 7.51 24.00
C SER A 147 -0.29 6.06 23.79
N SER A 148 -1.20 5.28 23.26
CA SER A 148 -1.01 3.85 22.98
C SER A 148 -1.44 3.57 21.56
N ARG A 149 -0.60 2.87 20.81
CA ARG A 149 -0.88 2.42 19.45
C ARG A 149 -0.67 0.93 19.35
N THR A 150 -1.73 0.22 19.01
CA THR A 150 -1.71 -1.22 18.72
C THR A 150 -1.89 -1.40 17.24
N THR A 151 -1.00 -2.14 16.57
CA THR A 151 -1.10 -2.47 15.16
C THR A 151 -1.04 -3.97 14.98
N LEU A 152 -1.99 -4.52 14.23
CA LEU A 152 -2.05 -5.92 13.82
C LEU A 152 -1.93 -5.97 12.31
N ASP A 153 -0.93 -6.66 11.81
CA ASP A 153 -0.70 -6.88 10.39
C ASP A 153 -0.80 -8.36 10.06
N TYR A 154 -1.50 -8.65 8.99
CA TYR A 154 -1.60 -9.99 8.41
C TYR A 154 -1.32 -9.92 6.92
N ASN A 155 -0.36 -10.71 6.45
CA ASN A 155 0.00 -10.86 5.06
C ASN A 155 -0.22 -12.30 4.61
N HIS A 156 -0.90 -12.46 3.49
CA HIS A 156 -1.05 -13.73 2.81
C HIS A 156 -0.52 -13.60 1.38
N PHE A 157 0.49 -14.38 1.07
CA PHE A 157 1.09 -14.46 -0.25
C PHE A 157 0.73 -15.80 -0.89
N HIS A 158 0.30 -15.75 -2.14
CA HIS A 158 -0.02 -16.95 -2.93
C HIS A 158 0.53 -16.80 -4.34
N SER A 159 1.11 -17.89 -4.86
CA SER A 159 1.54 -18.04 -6.25
C SER A 159 1.05 -19.37 -6.79
N GLN A 160 0.84 -19.46 -8.10
CA GLN A 160 0.36 -20.69 -8.74
C GLN A 160 1.31 -21.90 -8.57
N ASP A 161 2.59 -21.66 -8.28
CA ASP A 161 3.65 -22.68 -8.25
C ASP A 161 4.21 -22.92 -6.84
N ARG A 162 3.66 -22.24 -5.80
CA ARG A 162 4.11 -22.39 -4.42
C ARG A 162 2.95 -22.47 -3.44
N ALA A 163 3.21 -23.15 -2.33
CA ALA A 163 2.31 -23.11 -1.19
C ALA A 163 2.05 -21.66 -0.75
N ALA A 164 0.86 -21.44 -0.23
CA ALA A 164 0.52 -20.14 0.35
C ALA A 164 1.41 -19.87 1.57
N ASN A 165 1.96 -18.67 1.66
CA ASN A 165 2.81 -18.24 2.76
C ASN A 165 2.08 -17.17 3.57
N ILE A 166 2.18 -17.26 4.88
CA ILE A 166 1.51 -16.37 5.82
C ILE A 166 2.56 -15.62 6.63
N GLY A 167 2.28 -14.36 6.91
CA GLY A 167 3.03 -13.55 7.86
C GLY A 167 2.07 -12.73 8.72
N TYR A 168 2.34 -12.64 10.01
CA TYR A 168 1.60 -11.75 10.89
C TYR A 168 2.53 -11.02 11.85
N GLN A 169 2.09 -9.86 12.29
CA GLN A 169 2.81 -9.01 13.23
C GLN A 169 1.83 -8.34 14.18
N VAL A 170 2.23 -8.25 15.42
CA VAL A 170 1.59 -7.44 16.46
C VAL A 170 2.61 -6.44 16.94
N THR A 171 2.28 -5.16 16.86
CA THR A 171 3.14 -4.08 17.36
C THR A 171 2.37 -3.26 18.37
N GLN A 172 2.99 -3.06 19.53
CA GLN A 172 2.50 -2.18 20.58
C GLN A 172 3.48 -1.04 20.77
N MET A 173 3.01 0.20 20.67
CA MET A 173 3.79 1.40 20.96
C MET A 173 3.09 2.16 22.07
N ILE A 174 3.85 2.58 23.06
CA ILE A 174 3.39 3.42 24.17
C ILE A 174 4.28 4.64 24.20
N SER A 175 3.67 5.82 24.10
CA SER A 175 4.36 7.10 24.17
C SER A 175 3.86 7.85 25.39
N SER A 176 4.76 8.34 26.21
CA SER A 176 4.44 9.10 27.43
C SER A 176 5.23 10.40 27.50
N GLN A 177 4.52 11.47 27.81
CA GLN A 177 5.12 12.73 28.18
C GLN A 177 5.14 12.84 29.70
N LEU A 178 6.33 12.99 30.28
CA LEU A 178 6.54 13.18 31.71
C LEU A 178 6.73 14.69 32.01
N PRO A 179 5.65 15.44 32.29
CA PRO A 179 5.72 16.90 32.37
C PRO A 179 6.68 17.40 33.47
N TRP A 180 6.75 16.66 34.57
CA TRP A 180 7.62 16.98 35.71
C TRP A 180 9.12 16.89 35.38
N ALA A 181 9.50 16.01 34.44
CA ALA A 181 10.89 15.85 34.00
C ALA A 181 11.17 16.47 32.63
N ARG A 182 10.14 17.03 31.93
CA ARG A 182 10.21 17.52 30.55
C ARG A 182 10.77 16.47 29.58
N LEU A 183 10.44 15.22 29.83
CA LEU A 183 10.89 14.06 29.04
C LEU A 183 9.75 13.47 28.21
N PHE A 184 10.12 13.01 27.01
CA PHE A 184 9.30 12.16 26.18
C PHE A 184 9.91 10.77 26.19
N ALA A 185 9.10 9.75 26.39
CA ALA A 185 9.51 8.35 26.35
C ALA A 185 8.61 7.58 25.40
N ASP A 186 9.22 6.93 24.42
CA ASP A 186 8.56 6.05 23.48
C ASP A 186 9.11 4.63 23.66
N VAL A 187 8.20 3.68 23.87
CA VAL A 187 8.54 2.26 23.99
C VAL A 187 7.75 1.50 22.93
N GLN A 188 8.45 0.75 22.11
CA GLN A 188 7.83 -0.08 21.08
C GLN A 188 8.28 -1.53 21.22
N GLY A 189 7.30 -2.44 21.27
CA GLY A 189 7.50 -3.87 21.21
C GLY A 189 6.81 -4.44 19.96
N SER A 190 7.47 -5.37 19.28
CA SER A 190 6.90 -6.04 18.11
C SER A 190 7.15 -7.54 18.19
N TYR A 191 6.10 -8.31 17.94
CA TYR A 191 6.17 -9.73 17.73
C TYR A 191 5.75 -10.04 16.30
N PHE A 192 6.53 -10.80 15.57
CA PHE A 192 6.25 -11.16 14.18
C PHE A 192 6.55 -12.64 13.91
N PHE A 193 5.82 -13.18 12.97
CA PHE A 193 6.03 -14.52 12.41
C PHE A 193 5.90 -14.43 10.88
N THR A 194 6.74 -15.15 10.16
CA THR A 194 6.69 -15.23 8.69
C THR A 194 7.20 -16.58 8.22
N ASP A 195 6.49 -17.20 7.30
CA ASP A 195 6.91 -18.50 6.72
C ASP A 195 8.06 -18.33 5.74
N ASP A 196 8.10 -17.23 4.96
CA ASP A 196 9.12 -16.98 3.95
C ASP A 196 9.32 -15.46 3.74
N TYR A 197 10.36 -15.10 3.03
CA TYR A 197 10.72 -13.74 2.66
C TYR A 197 9.57 -12.98 1.95
N ASP A 198 8.75 -13.66 1.14
CA ASP A 198 7.67 -13.05 0.38
C ASP A 198 6.45 -12.67 1.25
N SER A 199 6.27 -13.29 2.44
CA SER A 199 5.21 -13.00 3.42
C SER A 199 5.63 -12.07 4.56
N ARG A 200 6.85 -11.51 4.51
CA ARG A 200 7.40 -10.65 5.57
C ARG A 200 6.52 -9.43 5.86
N VAL A 201 6.51 -9.06 7.12
CA VAL A 201 5.84 -7.88 7.66
C VAL A 201 6.89 -6.91 8.18
N TYR A 202 6.67 -5.63 8.00
CA TYR A 202 7.57 -4.59 8.50
C TYR A 202 6.93 -3.80 9.63
N ALA A 203 7.65 -3.66 10.73
CA ALA A 203 7.30 -2.72 11.79
C ALA A 203 7.55 -1.29 11.28
N CYS A 204 6.47 -0.48 11.17
CA CYS A 204 6.49 0.94 10.82
C CYS A 204 5.87 1.76 11.94
#